data_7baff4c21e654a7fd3098a257d25735a
#
_entry.id   7baff4c21e654a7fd3098a257d25735a
#
_cell.length_a   1.000
_cell.length_b   1.000
_cell.length_c   1.000
_cell.angle_alpha   90.00
_cell.angle_beta   90.00
_cell.angle_gamma   90.00
#
_symmetry.space_group_name_H-M   'P 1'
#
loop_
_entity.id
_entity.type
_entity.pdbx_description
1 polymer ?
#
loop_
_entity_poly.entity_id
_entity_poly.type
_entity_poly.pdbx_seq_one_letter_code
_entity_poly.pdbx_strand_id
1 'polypeptide(L)'
;MTDFERSKDIDAAPEAVWRVVSDPSRLAEWLPTTTASRPAGHEAVELVGESHGHDYDIQGGFVTDDAARRLSWDSPRRSGYRGDLTVAEHPDGSRVTVRVTIPLAPADADEEINRGLFEALERIGRLTEA
;
A
#
# COMPACT_ATOMS: atom_id res chain seq x y z
N MET A 1 -10.09 11.68 12.95
CA MET A 1 -9.22 10.57 12.51
C MET A 1 -10.10 9.49 11.92
N THR A 2 -9.86 9.13 10.69
CA THR A 2 -10.70 8.15 9.99
C THR A 2 -9.85 6.98 9.52
N ASP A 3 -10.31 5.77 9.83
CA ASP A 3 -9.66 4.54 9.39
C ASP A 3 -10.44 3.94 8.22
N PHE A 4 -9.68 3.48 7.23
CA PHE A 4 -10.23 2.77 6.07
C PHE A 4 -9.56 1.40 5.99
N GLU A 5 -10.33 0.37 5.69
CA GLU A 5 -9.80 -1.00 5.60
C GLU A 5 -10.47 -1.73 4.44
N ARG A 6 -9.67 -2.43 3.66
CA ARG A 6 -10.16 -3.34 2.62
C ARG A 6 -9.30 -4.58 2.54
N SER A 7 -9.95 -5.68 2.18
CA SER A 7 -9.29 -6.98 1.98
C SER A 7 -9.65 -7.55 0.63
N LYS A 8 -8.75 -8.38 0.09
CA LYS A 8 -9.00 -9.14 -1.14
C LYS A 8 -8.35 -10.51 -1.00
N ASP A 9 -9.07 -11.54 -1.46
CA ASP A 9 -8.51 -12.88 -1.59
C ASP A 9 -7.82 -12.98 -2.94
N ILE A 10 -6.60 -13.49 -2.94
CA ILE A 10 -5.74 -13.57 -4.13
C ILE A 10 -5.31 -15.01 -4.33
N ASP A 11 -5.44 -15.51 -5.56
CA ASP A 11 -5.03 -16.86 -5.94
C ASP A 11 -3.52 -16.89 -6.20
N ALA A 12 -2.76 -16.73 -5.14
CA ALA A 12 -1.31 -16.81 -5.14
C ALA A 12 -0.84 -17.11 -3.71
N ALA A 13 0.28 -17.82 -3.60
CA ALA A 13 0.84 -18.16 -2.30
C ALA A 13 1.25 -16.91 -1.53
N PRO A 14 1.13 -16.89 -0.18
CA PRO A 14 1.51 -15.72 0.61
C PRO A 14 2.93 -15.22 0.35
N GLU A 15 3.87 -16.12 0.15
CA GLU A 15 5.25 -15.73 -0.14
C GLU A 15 5.39 -15.01 -1.47
N ALA A 16 4.62 -15.41 -2.49
CA ALA A 16 4.65 -14.76 -3.79
C ALA A 16 4.07 -13.34 -3.69
N VAL A 17 2.98 -13.17 -2.96
CA VAL A 17 2.38 -11.85 -2.73
C VAL A 17 3.32 -10.99 -1.90
N TRP A 18 3.88 -11.53 -0.82
CA TRP A 18 4.78 -10.79 0.05
C TRP A 18 6.01 -10.26 -0.69
N ARG A 19 6.57 -11.07 -1.58
CA ARG A 19 7.74 -10.67 -2.37
C ARG A 19 7.48 -9.43 -3.21
N VAL A 20 6.27 -9.28 -3.71
CA VAL A 20 5.87 -8.11 -4.51
C VAL A 20 5.66 -6.90 -3.62
N VAL A 21 4.83 -7.03 -2.57
CA VAL A 21 4.40 -5.87 -1.77
C VAL A 21 5.50 -5.35 -0.85
N SER A 22 6.44 -6.20 -0.45
CA SER A 22 7.52 -5.81 0.47
C SER A 22 8.72 -5.16 -0.22
N ASP A 23 8.74 -5.12 -1.54
CA ASP A 23 9.86 -4.54 -2.29
C ASP A 23 9.62 -3.05 -2.49
N PRO A 24 10.43 -2.18 -1.85
CA PRO A 24 10.22 -0.73 -1.97
C PRO A 24 10.39 -0.18 -3.38
N SER A 25 11.12 -0.89 -4.26
CA SER A 25 11.28 -0.45 -5.65
C SER A 25 10.07 -0.80 -6.53
N ARG A 26 9.14 -1.60 -6.03
CA ARG A 26 7.95 -2.05 -6.78
C ARG A 26 6.66 -1.39 -6.34
N LEU A 27 6.70 -0.41 -5.44
CA LEU A 27 5.48 0.25 -4.95
C LEU A 27 4.69 0.92 -6.08
N ALA A 28 5.40 1.45 -7.09
CA ALA A 28 4.75 2.07 -8.25
C ALA A 28 3.90 1.09 -9.06
N GLU A 29 4.15 -0.20 -8.94
CA GLU A 29 3.40 -1.21 -9.71
C GLU A 29 2.00 -1.42 -9.15
N TRP A 30 1.76 -1.12 -7.86
CA TRP A 30 0.46 -1.34 -7.26
C TRP A 30 -0.15 -0.12 -6.56
N LEU A 31 0.62 0.92 -6.23
CA LEU A 31 0.06 2.17 -5.69
C LEU A 31 -0.52 3.02 -6.83
N PRO A 32 -1.82 3.41 -6.78
CA PRO A 32 -2.51 4.00 -7.94
C PRO A 32 -1.92 5.27 -8.50
N THR A 33 -1.41 6.18 -7.68
CA THR A 33 -0.91 7.47 -8.17
C THR A 33 0.61 7.53 -8.30
N THR A 34 1.30 6.48 -7.91
CA THR A 34 2.76 6.45 -7.89
C THR A 34 3.29 5.96 -9.23
N THR A 35 4.22 6.70 -9.83
CA THR A 35 4.85 6.35 -11.11
C THR A 35 6.25 5.79 -10.96
N ALA A 36 6.93 6.08 -9.84
CA ALA A 36 8.24 5.52 -9.53
C ALA A 36 8.41 5.42 -8.02
N SER A 37 9.18 4.44 -7.59
CA SER A 37 9.51 4.25 -6.18
C SER A 37 10.88 3.67 -6.04
N ARG A 38 11.59 4.00 -4.93
CA ARG A 38 12.92 3.45 -4.64
C ARG A 38 13.22 3.52 -3.15
N PRO A 39 14.10 2.64 -2.66
CA PRO A 39 14.58 2.76 -1.28
C PRO A 39 15.29 4.10 -1.08
N ALA A 40 15.08 4.71 0.08
CA ALA A 40 15.65 6.02 0.41
C ALA A 40 16.42 5.98 1.72
N GLY A 41 17.01 4.83 2.04
CA GLY A 41 17.74 4.60 3.28
C GLY A 41 17.06 3.54 4.15
N HIS A 42 17.48 3.43 5.39
CA HIS A 42 16.93 2.45 6.30
C HIS A 42 15.46 2.77 6.61
N GLU A 43 14.57 1.82 6.37
CA GLU A 43 13.16 1.93 6.65
C GLU A 43 12.51 3.19 6.05
N ALA A 44 12.94 3.57 4.84
CA ALA A 44 12.42 4.73 4.13
C ALA A 44 12.30 4.45 2.64
N VAL A 45 11.38 5.16 1.99
CA VAL A 45 11.13 5.04 0.56
C VAL A 45 10.86 6.42 -0.03
N GLU A 46 11.30 6.62 -1.28
CA GLU A 46 10.94 7.79 -2.07
C GLU A 46 9.85 7.40 -3.07
N LEU A 47 8.79 8.19 -3.11
CA LEU A 47 7.66 7.98 -4.03
C LEU A 47 7.52 9.19 -4.94
N VAL A 48 7.45 8.95 -6.22
CA VAL A 48 7.19 9.97 -7.24
C VAL A 48 5.90 9.63 -7.93
N GLY A 49 5.04 10.62 -8.16
CA GLY A 49 3.78 10.38 -8.82
C GLY A 49 3.01 11.64 -9.11
N GLU A 50 1.73 11.47 -9.43
CA GLU A 50 0.82 12.56 -9.72
C GLU A 50 -0.54 12.28 -9.10
N SER A 51 -1.12 13.29 -8.46
CA SER A 51 -2.46 13.19 -7.88
C SER A 51 -3.19 14.51 -8.06
N HIS A 52 -4.40 14.46 -8.59
CA HIS A 52 -5.25 15.63 -8.82
C HIS A 52 -4.55 16.73 -9.65
N GLY A 53 -3.76 16.33 -10.66
CA GLY A 53 -3.05 17.27 -11.53
C GLY A 53 -1.78 17.85 -10.92
N HIS A 54 -1.37 17.38 -9.77
CA HIS A 54 -0.15 17.84 -9.10
C HIS A 54 0.87 16.72 -9.00
N ASP A 55 2.10 17.02 -9.43
CA ASP A 55 3.22 16.10 -9.26
C ASP A 55 3.69 16.11 -7.82
N TYR A 56 4.11 14.95 -7.33
CA TYR A 56 4.72 14.86 -6.00
C TYR A 56 5.99 14.03 -6.05
N ASP A 57 6.90 14.37 -5.14
CA ASP A 57 8.12 13.62 -4.86
C ASP A 57 8.28 13.68 -3.34
N ILE A 58 7.97 12.57 -2.68
CA ILE A 58 7.94 12.52 -1.22
C ILE A 58 8.78 11.36 -0.70
N GLN A 59 9.30 11.54 0.50
CA GLN A 59 10.00 10.49 1.23
C GLN A 59 9.15 10.14 2.45
N GLY A 60 8.94 8.85 2.66
CA GLY A 60 8.15 8.36 3.78
C GLY A 60 8.80 7.18 4.46
N GLY A 61 8.29 6.82 5.63
CA GLY A 61 8.69 5.61 6.33
C GLY A 61 8.12 4.37 5.64
N PHE A 62 8.90 3.30 5.66
CA PHE A 62 8.51 2.02 5.07
C PHE A 62 9.17 0.91 5.87
N VAL A 63 8.40 0.21 6.70
CA VAL A 63 8.91 -0.82 7.60
C VAL A 63 8.29 -2.16 7.23
N THR A 64 9.12 -3.18 7.11
CA THR A 64 8.66 -4.53 6.77
C THR A 64 8.97 -5.50 7.91
N ASP A 65 8.05 -6.44 8.13
CA ASP A 65 8.23 -7.57 9.05
C ASP A 65 7.97 -8.85 8.26
N ASP A 66 9.04 -9.50 7.82
CA ASP A 66 8.95 -10.68 6.99
C ASP A 66 8.27 -11.86 7.69
N ALA A 67 8.50 -12.01 8.99
CA ALA A 67 7.91 -13.11 9.74
C ALA A 67 6.39 -12.98 9.84
N ALA A 68 5.89 -11.77 10.03
CA ALA A 68 4.46 -11.50 10.12
C ALA A 68 3.82 -11.20 8.76
N ARG A 69 4.60 -11.07 7.69
CA ARG A 69 4.16 -10.61 6.38
C ARG A 69 3.34 -9.34 6.49
N ARG A 70 3.91 -8.36 7.17
CA ARG A 70 3.27 -7.07 7.41
C ARG A 70 4.22 -5.95 7.05
N LEU A 71 3.70 -4.95 6.36
CA LEU A 71 4.44 -3.73 6.10
C LEU A 71 3.64 -2.53 6.58
N SER A 72 4.36 -1.47 6.95
CA SER A 72 3.76 -0.22 7.43
C SER A 72 4.44 0.94 6.75
N TRP A 73 3.68 2.01 6.55
CA TRP A 73 4.20 3.25 5.98
C TRP A 73 3.60 4.45 6.67
N ASP A 74 4.30 5.57 6.57
CA ASP A 74 3.80 6.85 7.05
C ASP A 74 4.29 7.96 6.13
N SER A 75 3.72 9.15 6.30
CA SER A 75 4.13 10.33 5.56
C SER A 75 4.53 11.43 6.54
N PRO A 76 5.80 11.88 6.55
CA PRO A 76 6.22 12.95 7.44
C PRO A 76 5.56 14.29 7.12
N ARG A 77 5.05 14.48 5.90
CA ARG A 77 4.36 15.69 5.49
C ARG A 77 2.93 15.76 6.01
N ARG A 78 2.35 14.62 6.38
CA ARG A 78 0.98 14.51 6.87
C ARG A 78 1.00 13.87 8.24
N SER A 79 1.03 14.70 9.26
CA SER A 79 1.05 14.22 10.64
C SER A 79 -0.13 13.28 10.88
N GLY A 80 0.16 12.09 11.38
CA GLY A 80 -0.87 11.09 11.67
C GLY A 80 -1.33 10.23 10.48
N TYR A 81 -0.90 10.55 9.25
CA TYR A 81 -1.18 9.67 8.12
C TYR A 81 -0.28 8.44 8.20
N ARG A 82 -0.90 7.27 8.15
CA ARG A 82 -0.17 6.01 8.17
C ARG A 82 -1.02 4.90 7.57
N GLY A 83 -0.37 3.84 7.15
CA GLY A 83 -1.06 2.66 6.68
C GLY A 83 -0.29 1.40 7.00
N ASP A 84 -0.97 0.27 6.88
CA ASP A 84 -0.32 -1.02 6.93
C ASP A 84 -0.99 -1.99 5.96
N LEU A 85 -0.24 -3.02 5.58
CA LEU A 85 -0.71 -4.09 4.72
C LEU A 85 -0.24 -5.40 5.31
N THR A 86 -1.14 -6.37 5.40
CA THR A 86 -0.80 -7.72 5.85
C THR A 86 -1.17 -8.74 4.78
N VAL A 87 -0.34 -9.79 4.69
CA VAL A 87 -0.60 -10.93 3.81
C VAL A 87 -0.79 -12.15 4.69
N ALA A 88 -1.99 -12.72 4.67
CA ALA A 88 -2.34 -13.88 5.48
C ALA A 88 -2.59 -15.10 4.60
N GLU A 89 -2.42 -16.28 5.16
CA GLU A 89 -2.80 -17.51 4.47
C GLU A 89 -4.31 -17.59 4.33
N HIS A 90 -4.75 -18.16 3.21
CA HIS A 90 -6.16 -18.36 2.90
C HIS A 90 -6.30 -19.68 2.14
N PRO A 91 -7.43 -20.42 2.28
CA PRO A 91 -7.59 -21.68 1.56
C PRO A 91 -7.37 -21.61 0.06
N ASP A 92 -7.68 -20.45 -0.55
CA ASP A 92 -7.50 -20.24 -2.00
C ASP A 92 -6.17 -19.57 -2.35
N GLY A 93 -5.27 -19.37 -1.38
CA GLY A 93 -3.98 -18.73 -1.59
C GLY A 93 -3.64 -17.74 -0.49
N SER A 94 -4.02 -16.48 -0.67
CA SER A 94 -3.69 -15.41 0.27
C SER A 94 -4.88 -14.48 0.49
N ARG A 95 -4.90 -13.83 1.65
CA ARG A 95 -5.78 -12.69 1.91
C ARG A 95 -4.92 -11.48 2.21
N VAL A 96 -5.06 -10.44 1.42
CA VAL A 96 -4.35 -9.19 1.61
C VAL A 96 -5.29 -8.17 2.20
N THR A 97 -4.87 -7.56 3.32
CA THR A 97 -5.65 -6.52 3.99
C THR A 97 -4.83 -5.24 4.04
N VAL A 98 -5.42 -4.16 3.58
CA VAL A 98 -4.82 -2.82 3.64
C VAL A 98 -5.65 -1.95 4.57
N ARG A 99 -4.97 -1.27 5.48
CA ARG A 99 -5.61 -0.32 6.39
C ARG A 99 -4.86 1.00 6.34
N VAL A 100 -5.59 2.11 6.21
CA VAL A 100 -5.01 3.44 6.27
C VAL A 100 -5.74 4.29 7.30
N THR A 101 -4.99 5.13 7.99
CA THR A 101 -5.52 6.12 8.93
C THR A 101 -5.23 7.49 8.35
N ILE A 102 -6.26 8.29 8.14
CA ILE A 102 -6.14 9.62 7.56
C ILE A 102 -6.73 10.63 8.53
N PRO A 103 -5.90 11.44 9.20
CA PRO A 103 -6.41 12.51 10.05
C PRO A 103 -7.02 13.60 9.17
N LEU A 104 -8.12 14.18 9.62
CA LEU A 104 -8.79 15.30 8.95
C LEU A 104 -9.21 15.00 7.51
N ALA A 105 -9.56 13.75 7.20
CA ALA A 105 -10.07 13.41 5.88
C ALA A 105 -11.39 14.16 5.63
N PRO A 106 -11.56 14.81 4.46
CA PRO A 106 -12.84 15.42 4.11
C PRO A 106 -13.94 14.37 4.07
N ALA A 107 -15.16 14.75 4.44
CA ALA A 107 -16.29 13.81 4.46
C ALA A 107 -16.60 13.21 3.08
N ASP A 108 -16.28 13.91 2.01
CA ASP A 108 -16.52 13.47 0.64
C ASP A 108 -15.34 12.68 0.04
N ALA A 109 -14.25 12.45 0.80
CA ALA A 109 -13.11 11.71 0.33
C ALA A 109 -13.26 10.19 0.47
N ASP A 110 -14.27 9.71 1.21
CA ASP A 110 -14.43 8.30 1.54
C ASP A 110 -14.47 7.41 0.28
N GLU A 111 -15.24 7.82 -0.72
CA GLU A 111 -15.38 7.05 -1.96
C GLU A 111 -14.06 6.96 -2.73
N GLU A 112 -13.35 8.08 -2.83
CA GLU A 112 -12.06 8.13 -3.52
C GLU A 112 -11.01 7.28 -2.81
N ILE A 113 -10.95 7.34 -1.48
CA ILE A 113 -10.02 6.55 -0.69
C ILE A 113 -10.31 5.07 -0.84
N ASN A 114 -11.57 4.66 -0.73
CA ASN A 114 -11.95 3.27 -0.89
C ASN A 114 -11.67 2.76 -2.30
N ARG A 115 -11.88 3.58 -3.32
CA ARG A 115 -11.55 3.23 -4.70
C ARG A 115 -10.03 3.02 -4.86
N GLY A 116 -9.23 3.88 -4.25
CA GLY A 116 -7.77 3.73 -4.27
C GLY A 116 -7.30 2.44 -3.61
N LEU A 117 -7.87 2.07 -2.47
CA LEU A 117 -7.56 0.81 -1.81
C LEU A 117 -7.96 -0.39 -2.68
N PHE A 118 -9.15 -0.34 -3.26
CA PHE A 118 -9.63 -1.39 -4.15
C PHE A 118 -8.69 -1.56 -5.35
N GLU A 119 -8.31 -0.46 -5.99
CA GLU A 119 -7.42 -0.49 -7.15
C GLU A 119 -6.04 -1.05 -6.79
N ALA A 120 -5.50 -0.67 -5.64
CA ALA A 120 -4.23 -1.21 -5.16
C ALA A 120 -4.30 -2.74 -5.02
N LEU A 121 -5.36 -3.25 -4.39
CA LEU A 121 -5.55 -4.68 -4.21
C LEU A 121 -5.73 -5.41 -5.54
N GLU A 122 -6.46 -4.83 -6.49
CA GLU A 122 -6.63 -5.40 -7.83
C GLU A 122 -5.28 -5.50 -8.55
N ARG A 123 -4.44 -4.47 -8.44
CA ARG A 123 -3.10 -4.49 -9.05
C ARG A 123 -2.21 -5.55 -8.42
N ILE A 124 -2.24 -5.68 -7.11
CA ILE A 124 -1.48 -6.72 -6.41
C ILE A 124 -1.91 -8.11 -6.93
N GLY A 125 -3.20 -8.33 -7.07
CA GLY A 125 -3.74 -9.57 -7.62
C GLY A 125 -3.20 -9.85 -9.01
N ARG A 126 -3.25 -8.87 -9.91
CA ARG A 126 -2.76 -9.03 -11.28
C ARG A 126 -1.26 -9.32 -11.36
N LEU A 127 -0.49 -8.76 -10.44
CA LEU A 127 0.96 -8.97 -10.40
C LEU A 127 1.35 -10.37 -9.88
N THR A 128 0.49 -11.00 -9.10
CA THR A 128 0.84 -12.20 -8.35
C THR A 128 0.07 -13.45 -8.75
N GLU A 129 -1.13 -13.30 -9.32
CA GLU A 129 -1.91 -14.43 -9.80
C GLU A 129 -1.32 -14.97 -11.10
N ALA A 130 -1.13 -16.25 -11.13
CA ALA A 130 -0.54 -16.91 -12.30
C ALA A 130 -1.56 -17.03 -13.45
#